data_746faed8b9199ee216fd1832f1348255
#
_entry.id   746faed8b9199ee216fd1832f1348255
#
_cell.length_a   1.000
_cell.length_b   1.000
_cell.length_c   1.000
_cell.angle_alpha   90.00
_cell.angle_beta   90.00
_cell.angle_gamma   90.00
#
_symmetry.space_group_name_H-M   'P 1'
#
loop_
_entity.id
_entity.type
_entity.pdbx_description
1 polymer ?
#
loop_
_entity_poly.entity_id
_entity_poly.type
_entity_poly.pdbx_seq_one_letter_code
_entity_poly.pdbx_strand_id
1 'polypeptide(L)'
;MNRREFMIMGAAGAAMAGRNSLYAAANAGVQPRSDRGIVKRAAPPRNPRPYTGLDWSKVVKVKTTSHGHCMSQWWLEQYLKRGFGLITMSNYYPSAPWCPAAKMTENYYRLHHEHAVMVNGIRKDGPFDWNKIIEPWKHTLDPAAAAKKPAWAAKYPFVEGKKIFKPLPPGVLEAPNAEHHSFRLENGKWAGNLHICSPGSTFASGTFDAHNLSKTFSHGYHYGSGEFWGTAIDRMIEGMLYEDGGGVTINHPSWTKLDRELMLRMLDHDPRVLGIEVIEDSGYNSENYWDWALSTGRQCFGFFVPDWHVENKVFGVNVLCVQEKTVHACLKAYRDGNFYGALNGLDELAFTRIAFDGKTVVAATDKPARFEIITARGVVKEVKGNEVSWTVEKEAYWQGPGYHIFARVKAYAVDGSKEVLFSQPFMLKS
;
A
#
# COMPACT_ATOMS: atom_id res chain seq x y z
N MET A 1 21.52 -18.48 -17.82
CA MET A 1 20.85 -17.29 -18.40
C MET A 1 21.86 -16.16 -18.49
N ASN A 2 22.14 -15.66 -19.67
CA ASN A 2 23.12 -14.60 -19.85
C ASN A 2 22.44 -13.19 -19.71
N ARG A 3 23.26 -12.13 -19.68
CA ARG A 3 22.80 -10.75 -19.54
C ARG A 3 21.71 -10.33 -20.56
N ARG A 4 21.67 -11.00 -21.71
CA ARG A 4 20.67 -10.79 -22.75
C ARG A 4 19.31 -11.42 -22.40
N GLU A 5 19.31 -12.58 -21.79
CA GLU A 5 18.07 -13.26 -21.39
C GLU A 5 17.44 -12.60 -20.16
N PHE A 6 18.26 -12.02 -19.27
CA PHE A 6 17.75 -11.25 -18.12
C PHE A 6 17.24 -9.87 -18.53
N MET A 7 17.93 -9.19 -19.47
CA MET A 7 17.36 -7.99 -20.10
C MET A 7 16.06 -8.31 -20.86
N ILE A 8 15.95 -9.51 -21.44
CA ILE A 8 14.72 -9.99 -22.06
C ILE A 8 13.66 -10.32 -21.01
N MET A 9 14.02 -10.84 -19.84
CA MET A 9 13.06 -11.05 -18.72
C MET A 9 12.75 -9.76 -17.95
N GLY A 10 13.73 -8.88 -17.76
CA GLY A 10 13.52 -7.52 -17.23
C GLY A 10 12.76 -6.65 -18.22
N ALA A 11 13.11 -6.71 -19.50
CA ALA A 11 12.40 -6.06 -20.60
C ALA A 11 11.07 -6.78 -20.92
N ALA A 12 10.99 -8.12 -20.75
CA ALA A 12 9.74 -8.86 -20.92
C ALA A 12 8.86 -8.74 -19.67
N GLY A 13 9.41 -8.57 -18.47
CA GLY A 13 8.67 -8.21 -17.25
C GLY A 13 8.14 -6.77 -17.32
N ALA A 14 8.98 -5.83 -17.71
CA ALA A 14 8.59 -4.46 -18.01
C ALA A 14 7.75 -4.37 -19.30
N ALA A 15 8.04 -5.16 -20.33
CA ALA A 15 7.26 -5.18 -21.57
C ALA A 15 5.94 -5.95 -21.46
N MET A 16 5.79 -6.86 -20.48
CA MET A 16 4.51 -7.56 -20.31
C MET A 16 3.68 -7.03 -19.12
N ALA A 17 4.28 -6.47 -18.08
CA ALA A 17 3.60 -5.47 -17.23
C ALA A 17 3.21 -4.27 -18.10
N GLY A 18 4.12 -3.85 -18.99
CA GLY A 18 3.88 -2.90 -20.06
C GLY A 18 2.83 -3.32 -21.10
N ARG A 19 2.66 -4.57 -21.45
CA ARG A 19 1.59 -4.96 -22.41
C ARG A 19 0.20 -5.01 -21.81
N ASN A 20 0.05 -5.49 -20.57
CA ASN A 20 -1.25 -5.40 -19.89
C ASN A 20 -1.56 -3.99 -19.40
N SER A 21 -0.56 -3.19 -18.99
CA SER A 21 -0.73 -1.78 -18.65
C SER A 21 -0.66 -0.87 -19.88
N LEU A 22 0.03 -1.23 -20.96
CA LEU A 22 -0.04 -0.52 -22.24
C LEU A 22 -1.43 -0.62 -22.88
N TYR A 23 -2.14 -1.73 -22.70
CA TYR A 23 -3.55 -1.80 -23.08
C TYR A 23 -4.44 -0.91 -22.19
N ALA A 24 -4.17 -0.85 -20.89
CA ALA A 24 -4.89 0.04 -19.98
C ALA A 24 -4.45 1.51 -20.12
N ALA A 25 -3.15 1.76 -20.29
CA ALA A 25 -2.58 3.11 -20.44
C ALA A 25 -2.81 3.71 -21.84
N ALA A 26 -2.83 2.90 -22.92
CA ALA A 26 -3.16 3.37 -24.25
C ALA A 26 -4.58 3.96 -24.34
N ASN A 27 -5.50 3.47 -23.50
CA ASN A 27 -6.85 4.02 -23.39
C ASN A 27 -6.91 5.33 -22.59
N ALA A 28 -5.91 5.60 -21.72
CA ALA A 28 -5.87 6.78 -20.86
C ALA A 28 -4.91 7.88 -21.32
N GLY A 29 -4.16 7.66 -22.41
CA GLY A 29 -3.17 8.62 -22.93
C GLY A 29 -1.94 8.81 -22.04
N VAL A 30 -1.79 8.04 -20.96
CA VAL A 30 -0.66 8.10 -20.02
C VAL A 30 0.19 6.85 -20.15
N GLN A 31 1.48 7.04 -20.40
CA GLN A 31 2.43 5.94 -20.54
C GLN A 31 3.03 5.56 -19.19
N PRO A 32 3.22 4.26 -18.91
CA PRO A 32 4.02 3.82 -17.76
C PRO A 32 5.46 4.33 -17.87
N ARG A 33 6.10 4.59 -16.75
CA ARG A 33 7.51 4.99 -16.71
C ARG A 33 8.40 3.91 -17.35
N SER A 34 9.18 4.29 -18.35
CA SER A 34 10.16 3.42 -19.01
C SER A 34 11.59 3.62 -18.50
N ASP A 35 11.87 4.74 -17.83
CA ASP A 35 13.22 5.14 -17.39
C ASP A 35 13.34 5.14 -15.87
N ARG A 36 14.35 4.41 -15.39
CA ARG A 36 14.66 4.26 -13.95
C ARG A 36 15.80 5.20 -13.52
N GLY A 37 15.92 6.33 -14.17
CA GLY A 37 16.81 7.40 -13.73
C GLY A 37 16.26 8.05 -12.46
N ILE A 38 17.07 8.09 -11.41
CA ILE A 38 16.78 8.80 -10.16
C ILE A 38 16.63 10.29 -10.48
N VAL A 39 15.44 10.72 -10.81
CA VAL A 39 15.12 12.12 -10.77
C VAL A 39 14.14 12.29 -9.61
N LYS A 40 14.65 12.74 -8.45
CA LYS A 40 13.80 13.34 -7.41
C LYS A 40 13.17 14.59 -7.99
N ARG A 41 12.17 14.45 -8.85
CA ARG A 41 11.32 15.56 -9.21
C ARG A 41 10.51 15.93 -7.98
N ALA A 42 10.47 17.20 -7.65
CA ALA A 42 9.61 17.70 -6.59
C ALA A 42 8.17 17.23 -6.88
N ALA A 43 7.66 16.34 -6.05
CA ALA A 43 6.27 15.94 -6.14
C ALA A 43 5.38 17.06 -5.55
N PRO A 44 4.18 17.26 -6.08
CA PRO A 44 3.23 18.17 -5.47
C PRO A 44 2.93 17.70 -4.04
N PRO A 45 2.62 18.62 -3.12
CA PRO A 45 2.15 18.29 -1.78
C PRO A 45 0.98 17.28 -1.83
N ARG A 46 0.84 16.46 -0.79
CA ARG A 46 -0.34 15.61 -0.63
C ARG A 46 -1.59 16.46 -0.71
N ASN A 47 -2.59 15.98 -1.46
CA ASN A 47 -3.81 16.73 -1.70
C ASN A 47 -4.55 17.06 -0.38
N PRO A 48 -4.66 18.33 0.03
CA PRO A 48 -5.33 18.71 1.28
C PRO A 48 -6.86 18.59 1.19
N ARG A 49 -7.38 18.44 -0.03
CA ARG A 49 -8.83 18.38 -0.33
C ARG A 49 -9.16 17.18 -1.20
N PRO A 50 -9.14 15.97 -0.65
CA PRO A 50 -9.57 14.76 -1.37
C PRO A 50 -10.94 14.95 -2.02
N TYR A 51 -11.22 14.14 -3.04
CA TYR A 51 -12.47 14.11 -3.80
C TYR A 51 -12.79 15.37 -4.62
N THR A 52 -11.94 16.39 -4.59
CA THR A 52 -12.13 17.60 -5.43
C THR A 52 -12.09 17.23 -6.91
N GLY A 53 -13.09 17.68 -7.65
CA GLY A 53 -13.21 17.43 -9.10
C GLY A 53 -13.84 16.08 -9.47
N LEU A 54 -14.24 15.24 -8.50
CA LEU A 54 -15.00 14.02 -8.80
C LEU A 54 -16.45 14.36 -9.17
N ASP A 55 -16.88 13.88 -10.33
CA ASP A 55 -18.30 13.81 -10.68
C ASP A 55 -18.89 12.53 -10.04
N TRP A 56 -19.48 12.67 -8.87
CA TRP A 56 -20.01 11.55 -8.09
C TRP A 56 -21.12 10.78 -8.81
N SER A 57 -21.78 11.38 -9.81
CA SER A 57 -22.77 10.67 -10.63
C SER A 57 -22.15 9.64 -11.59
N LYS A 58 -20.83 9.76 -11.83
CA LYS A 58 -20.05 8.88 -12.73
C LYS A 58 -18.98 8.08 -12.00
N VAL A 59 -18.88 8.21 -10.69
CA VAL A 59 -17.85 7.49 -9.92
C VAL A 59 -18.05 5.98 -10.02
N VAL A 60 -17.03 5.31 -10.48
CA VAL A 60 -16.86 3.87 -10.38
C VAL A 60 -16.10 3.56 -9.09
N LYS A 61 -16.70 2.74 -8.23
CA LYS A 61 -16.08 2.31 -6.97
C LYS A 61 -15.28 1.04 -7.21
N VAL A 62 -13.99 1.05 -6.87
CA VAL A 62 -13.10 -0.09 -7.06
C VAL A 62 -12.53 -0.51 -5.72
N LYS A 63 -12.95 -1.67 -5.21
CA LYS A 63 -12.38 -2.26 -4.02
C LYS A 63 -10.96 -2.72 -4.26
N THR A 64 -10.08 -2.46 -3.31
CA THR A 64 -8.69 -2.86 -3.32
C THR A 64 -8.09 -2.81 -1.92
N THR A 65 -6.81 -3.12 -1.81
CA THR A 65 -6.01 -2.94 -0.60
C THR A 65 -4.65 -2.34 -0.92
N SER A 66 -4.03 -1.65 0.01
CA SER A 66 -2.62 -1.26 -0.06
C SER A 66 -1.70 -2.30 0.59
N HIS A 67 -2.27 -3.20 1.40
CA HIS A 67 -1.57 -4.25 2.10
C HIS A 67 -2.45 -5.49 2.16
N GLY A 68 -2.04 -6.53 1.47
CA GLY A 68 -2.74 -7.81 1.48
C GLY A 68 -1.85 -8.91 0.93
N HIS A 69 -1.63 -9.93 1.74
CA HIS A 69 -0.90 -11.12 1.34
C HIS A 69 -1.78 -12.05 0.52
N CYS A 70 -1.18 -12.75 -0.39
CA CYS A 70 -1.87 -13.70 -1.25
C CYS A 70 -0.97 -14.93 -1.48
N MET A 71 -1.21 -15.97 -0.69
CA MET A 71 -0.32 -17.13 -0.59
C MET A 71 -0.67 -18.27 -1.52
N SER A 72 -1.89 -18.29 -2.05
CA SER A 72 -2.38 -19.37 -2.90
C SER A 72 -3.56 -18.90 -3.74
N GLN A 73 -3.95 -19.75 -4.70
CA GLN A 73 -5.15 -19.53 -5.50
C GLN A 73 -6.41 -19.33 -4.63
N TRP A 74 -6.51 -20.06 -3.50
CA TRP A 74 -7.63 -19.91 -2.56
C TRP A 74 -7.70 -18.48 -1.97
N TRP A 75 -6.57 -17.90 -1.59
CA TRP A 75 -6.52 -16.52 -1.08
C TRP A 75 -6.95 -15.52 -2.14
N LEU A 76 -6.44 -15.66 -3.36
CA LEU A 76 -6.87 -14.82 -4.48
C LEU A 76 -8.39 -14.91 -4.69
N GLU A 77 -8.95 -16.11 -4.60
CA GLU A 77 -10.40 -16.32 -4.71
C GLU A 77 -11.18 -15.65 -3.57
N GLN A 78 -10.60 -15.51 -2.36
CA GLN A 78 -11.25 -14.75 -1.27
C GLN A 78 -11.33 -13.24 -1.59
N TYR A 79 -10.25 -12.65 -2.14
CA TYR A 79 -10.29 -11.27 -2.63
C TYR A 79 -11.35 -11.09 -3.72
N LEU A 80 -11.35 -11.96 -4.70
CA LEU A 80 -12.31 -11.90 -5.82
C LEU A 80 -13.77 -12.06 -5.36
N LYS A 81 -14.04 -12.97 -4.43
CA LYS A 81 -15.39 -13.16 -3.84
C LYS A 81 -15.88 -11.93 -3.09
N ARG A 82 -14.98 -11.12 -2.55
CA ARG A 82 -15.28 -9.86 -1.87
C ARG A 82 -15.38 -8.66 -2.80
N GLY A 83 -15.34 -8.91 -4.11
CA GLY A 83 -15.53 -7.88 -5.12
C GLY A 83 -14.30 -6.98 -5.36
N PHE A 84 -13.10 -7.45 -5.01
CA PHE A 84 -11.89 -6.69 -5.31
C PHE A 84 -11.74 -6.53 -6.83
N GLY A 85 -11.71 -5.29 -7.27
CA GLY A 85 -11.60 -4.92 -8.68
C GLY A 85 -10.20 -4.52 -9.11
N LEU A 86 -9.30 -4.28 -8.15
CA LEU A 86 -7.87 -4.09 -8.34
C LEU A 86 -7.12 -4.96 -7.31
N ILE A 87 -6.26 -5.83 -7.79
CA ILE A 87 -5.39 -6.68 -6.97
C ILE A 87 -4.01 -6.05 -6.87
N THR A 88 -3.57 -5.78 -5.64
CA THR A 88 -2.26 -5.21 -5.29
C THR A 88 -1.62 -6.06 -4.21
N MET A 89 -1.21 -7.28 -4.58
CA MET A 89 -0.57 -8.18 -3.62
C MET A 89 0.70 -7.58 -3.07
N SER A 90 0.82 -7.54 -1.75
CA SER A 90 2.00 -7.03 -1.04
C SER A 90 2.87 -8.14 -0.46
N ASN A 91 2.92 -9.28 -1.13
CA ASN A 91 3.77 -10.39 -0.70
C ASN A 91 5.22 -9.91 -0.55
N TYR A 92 5.95 -10.58 0.33
CA TYR A 92 7.40 -10.38 0.45
C TYR A 92 8.09 -10.98 -0.76
N TYR A 93 8.76 -10.16 -1.53
CA TYR A 93 9.51 -10.60 -2.70
C TYR A 93 11.00 -10.62 -2.38
N PRO A 94 11.84 -11.50 -2.96
CA PRO A 94 13.28 -11.35 -2.85
C PRO A 94 13.69 -10.05 -3.54
N SER A 95 14.92 -9.64 -3.38
CA SER A 95 15.52 -8.46 -3.99
C SER A 95 15.39 -8.48 -5.53
N ALA A 96 14.18 -8.50 -6.01
CA ALA A 96 13.77 -8.65 -7.40
C ALA A 96 12.61 -7.70 -7.69
N PRO A 97 12.37 -7.36 -8.96
CA PRO A 97 11.17 -6.65 -9.37
C PRO A 97 9.92 -7.45 -9.00
N TRP A 98 8.84 -6.73 -8.75
CA TRP A 98 7.51 -7.32 -8.59
C TRP A 98 7.16 -8.33 -9.71
N CYS A 99 6.47 -9.41 -9.34
CA CYS A 99 6.05 -10.45 -10.25
C CYS A 99 4.52 -10.49 -10.37
N PRO A 100 3.96 -10.36 -11.58
CA PRO A 100 2.53 -10.51 -11.81
C PRO A 100 2.03 -11.90 -11.38
N ALA A 101 0.79 -11.97 -10.86
CA ALA A 101 0.17 -13.20 -10.41
C ALA A 101 0.21 -14.30 -11.49
N ALA A 102 -0.12 -13.97 -12.74
CA ALA A 102 -0.11 -14.92 -13.85
C ALA A 102 1.26 -15.55 -14.16
N LYS A 103 2.34 -14.96 -13.64
CA LYS A 103 3.72 -15.44 -13.85
C LYS A 103 4.35 -16.04 -12.60
N MET A 104 3.74 -15.86 -11.44
CA MET A 104 4.27 -16.33 -10.18
C MET A 104 4.25 -17.86 -10.14
N THR A 105 5.42 -18.46 -9.90
CA THR A 105 5.59 -19.90 -9.72
C THR A 105 5.79 -20.25 -8.25
N GLU A 106 5.59 -21.51 -7.88
CA GLU A 106 5.81 -21.99 -6.51
C GLU A 106 7.20 -21.66 -5.99
N ASN A 107 8.21 -21.75 -6.83
CA ASN A 107 9.58 -21.44 -6.41
C ASN A 107 9.79 -19.95 -6.21
N TYR A 108 9.24 -19.15 -7.10
CA TYR A 108 9.27 -17.69 -6.95
C TYR A 108 8.55 -17.29 -5.67
N TYR A 109 7.37 -17.83 -5.41
CA TYR A 109 6.61 -17.64 -4.19
C TYR A 109 7.36 -18.07 -2.93
N ARG A 110 7.94 -19.26 -2.91
CA ARG A 110 8.68 -19.80 -1.75
C ARG A 110 9.93 -18.99 -1.42
N LEU A 111 10.55 -18.38 -2.40
CA LEU A 111 11.65 -17.44 -2.18
C LEU A 111 11.21 -16.21 -1.39
N HIS A 112 9.95 -15.85 -1.49
CA HIS A 112 9.41 -14.61 -0.97
C HIS A 112 8.67 -14.74 0.32
N HIS A 113 8.22 -15.97 0.63
CA HIS A 113 7.29 -16.15 1.72
C HIS A 113 8.02 -16.32 3.04
N GLU A 114 7.71 -15.49 4.01
CA GLU A 114 8.31 -15.56 5.34
C GLU A 114 7.95 -16.85 6.08
N HIS A 115 6.80 -17.46 5.76
CA HIS A 115 6.36 -18.74 6.28
C HIS A 115 7.01 -19.95 5.60
N ALA A 116 7.94 -19.72 4.72
CA ALA A 116 8.85 -20.77 4.35
C ALA A 116 9.41 -21.35 5.63
N VAL A 117 9.08 -22.62 5.88
CA VAL A 117 9.32 -23.28 7.16
C VAL A 117 10.78 -23.17 7.56
N MET A 118 11.05 -22.35 8.54
CA MET A 118 12.38 -22.20 9.11
C MET A 118 12.58 -23.26 10.17
N VAL A 119 13.55 -24.13 9.98
CA VAL A 119 13.98 -25.07 11.00
C VAL A 119 15.43 -24.82 11.31
N ASN A 120 15.72 -24.43 12.53
CA ASN A 120 17.05 -24.07 13.00
C ASN A 120 17.76 -23.01 12.13
N GLY A 121 17.02 -21.99 11.70
CA GLY A 121 17.55 -20.96 10.82
C GLY A 121 17.78 -21.40 9.38
N ILE A 122 17.32 -22.58 8.98
CA ILE A 122 17.44 -23.13 7.63
C ILE A 122 16.07 -23.26 7.01
N ARG A 123 15.89 -22.61 5.88
CA ARG A 123 14.67 -22.72 5.09
C ARG A 123 14.54 -24.11 4.50
N LYS A 124 13.41 -24.81 4.74
CA LYS A 124 13.22 -26.20 4.31
C LYS A 124 12.49 -26.37 2.99
N ASP A 125 11.82 -25.38 2.52
CA ASP A 125 10.79 -25.49 1.50
C ASP A 125 11.15 -24.84 0.17
N GLY A 126 12.38 -24.42 -0.02
CA GLY A 126 12.74 -23.71 -1.23
C GLY A 126 14.02 -24.14 -1.89
N PRO A 127 13.97 -24.41 -3.19
CA PRO A 127 15.16 -24.33 -4.01
C PRO A 127 15.50 -22.86 -4.27
N PHE A 128 16.75 -22.47 -3.97
CA PHE A 128 17.22 -21.10 -4.12
C PHE A 128 18.38 -21.01 -5.10
N ASP A 129 18.22 -20.24 -6.14
CA ASP A 129 19.33 -19.82 -7.00
C ASP A 129 19.84 -18.47 -6.50
N TRP A 130 20.92 -18.52 -5.74
CA TRP A 130 21.57 -17.34 -5.20
C TRP A 130 21.93 -16.31 -6.27
N ASN A 131 22.42 -16.76 -7.42
CA ASN A 131 22.81 -15.85 -8.50
C ASN A 131 21.59 -15.10 -9.05
N LYS A 132 20.43 -15.75 -9.15
CA LYS A 132 19.18 -15.09 -9.54
C LYS A 132 18.69 -14.09 -8.52
N ILE A 133 18.88 -14.38 -7.23
CA ILE A 133 18.48 -13.48 -6.14
C ILE A 133 19.29 -12.20 -6.16
N ILE A 134 20.61 -12.29 -6.31
CA ILE A 134 21.50 -11.12 -6.24
C ILE A 134 21.69 -10.39 -7.56
N GLU A 135 21.33 -11.00 -8.70
CA GLU A 135 21.59 -10.42 -10.03
C GLU A 135 21.06 -8.98 -10.19
N PRO A 136 19.86 -8.64 -9.76
CA PRO A 136 19.36 -7.27 -9.85
C PRO A 136 20.18 -6.24 -9.07
N TRP A 137 20.94 -6.69 -8.06
CA TRP A 137 21.65 -5.85 -7.10
C TRP A 137 23.15 -5.82 -7.30
N LYS A 138 23.69 -6.64 -8.20
CA LYS A 138 25.14 -6.75 -8.41
C LYS A 138 25.86 -5.43 -8.64
N HIS A 139 25.18 -4.47 -9.26
CA HIS A 139 25.74 -3.15 -9.54
C HIS A 139 25.82 -2.23 -8.32
N THR A 140 25.05 -2.55 -7.25
CA THR A 140 24.99 -1.76 -6.01
C THR A 140 25.69 -2.45 -4.84
N LEU A 141 26.06 -3.73 -4.99
CA LEU A 141 26.69 -4.52 -3.94
C LEU A 141 28.20 -4.42 -3.98
N ASP A 142 28.81 -4.36 -2.80
CA ASP A 142 30.21 -4.73 -2.67
C ASP A 142 30.44 -6.13 -3.26
N PRO A 143 31.44 -6.33 -4.14
CA PRO A 143 31.74 -7.62 -4.76
C PRO A 143 31.92 -8.75 -3.74
N ALA A 144 32.54 -8.46 -2.58
CA ALA A 144 32.72 -9.44 -1.50
C ALA A 144 31.40 -9.85 -0.86
N ALA A 145 30.45 -8.91 -0.72
CA ALA A 145 29.10 -9.19 -0.24
C ALA A 145 28.30 -9.99 -1.26
N ALA A 146 28.38 -9.64 -2.55
CA ALA A 146 27.71 -10.35 -3.63
C ALA A 146 28.17 -11.81 -3.79
N ALA A 147 29.46 -12.08 -3.52
CA ALA A 147 30.03 -13.43 -3.54
C ALA A 147 29.65 -14.27 -2.33
N LYS A 148 29.17 -13.67 -1.25
CA LYS A 148 28.90 -14.33 0.01
C LYS A 148 27.55 -15.04 0.02
N LYS A 149 27.55 -16.28 -0.46
CA LYS A 149 26.39 -17.14 -0.47
C LYS A 149 26.06 -17.66 0.93
N PRO A 150 24.84 -17.49 1.46
CA PRO A 150 24.46 -18.12 2.73
C PRO A 150 24.55 -19.62 2.65
N ALA A 151 25.00 -20.26 3.74
CA ALA A 151 25.21 -21.71 3.79
C ALA A 151 23.93 -22.52 3.48
N TRP A 152 22.76 -22.01 3.87
CA TRP A 152 21.49 -22.65 3.57
C TRP A 152 21.14 -22.63 2.08
N ALA A 153 21.48 -21.57 1.35
CA ALA A 153 21.18 -21.44 -0.08
C ALA A 153 21.89 -22.48 -0.95
N ALA A 154 23.06 -23.00 -0.46
CA ALA A 154 23.79 -24.03 -1.16
C ALA A 154 23.06 -25.41 -1.17
N LYS A 155 22.16 -25.65 -0.22
CA LYS A 155 21.47 -26.92 -0.04
C LYS A 155 20.20 -27.06 -0.89
N TYR A 156 19.75 -25.99 -1.52
CA TYR A 156 18.49 -25.97 -2.26
C TYR A 156 18.73 -25.46 -3.68
N PRO A 157 18.98 -26.35 -4.67
CA PRO A 157 19.11 -25.94 -6.06
C PRO A 157 17.78 -25.37 -6.56
N PHE A 158 17.87 -24.35 -7.39
CA PHE A 158 16.69 -23.75 -8.00
C PHE A 158 16.03 -24.73 -8.97
N VAL A 159 14.76 -24.98 -8.77
CA VAL A 159 13.91 -25.74 -9.67
C VAL A 159 12.68 -24.90 -9.97
N GLU A 160 12.32 -24.72 -11.22
CA GLU A 160 11.13 -23.97 -11.60
C GLU A 160 9.88 -24.77 -11.21
N GLY A 161 9.03 -24.17 -10.36
CA GLY A 161 7.80 -24.80 -9.90
C GLY A 161 6.62 -24.49 -10.81
N LYS A 162 5.46 -25.08 -10.47
CA LYS A 162 4.19 -24.81 -11.16
C LYS A 162 3.72 -23.40 -10.89
N LYS A 163 2.88 -22.86 -11.77
CA LYS A 163 2.19 -21.58 -11.55
C LYS A 163 1.25 -21.69 -10.34
N ILE A 164 1.26 -20.69 -9.49
CA ILE A 164 0.43 -20.64 -8.29
C ILE A 164 -0.98 -20.18 -8.63
N PHE A 165 -1.10 -19.16 -9.49
CA PHE A 165 -2.36 -18.48 -9.77
C PHE A 165 -2.87 -18.75 -11.16
N LYS A 166 -4.18 -18.90 -11.27
CA LYS A 166 -4.91 -18.77 -12.55
C LYS A 166 -4.86 -17.32 -13.03
N PRO A 167 -5.05 -17.09 -14.33
CA PRO A 167 -5.25 -15.73 -14.84
C PRO A 167 -6.38 -15.01 -14.08
N LEU A 168 -6.21 -13.72 -13.85
CA LEU A 168 -7.27 -12.90 -13.25
C LEU A 168 -8.49 -12.87 -14.16
N PRO A 169 -9.70 -12.84 -13.59
CA PRO A 169 -10.93 -12.71 -14.38
C PRO A 169 -10.93 -11.42 -15.21
N PRO A 170 -11.62 -11.41 -16.36
CA PRO A 170 -11.83 -10.20 -17.14
C PRO A 170 -12.39 -9.05 -16.29
N GLY A 171 -11.83 -7.86 -16.45
CA GLY A 171 -12.23 -6.68 -15.69
C GLY A 171 -11.63 -6.55 -14.29
N VAL A 172 -10.90 -7.53 -13.79
CA VAL A 172 -10.07 -7.39 -12.60
C VAL A 172 -8.70 -6.86 -13.00
N LEU A 173 -8.31 -5.74 -12.42
CA LEU A 173 -7.03 -5.10 -12.65
C LEU A 173 -5.96 -5.65 -11.70
N GLU A 174 -4.70 -5.48 -12.06
CA GLU A 174 -3.55 -5.79 -11.22
C GLU A 174 -2.54 -4.65 -11.26
N ALA A 175 -2.00 -4.29 -10.09
CA ALA A 175 -0.92 -3.32 -9.98
C ALA A 175 0.19 -3.83 -9.07
N PRO A 176 1.44 -3.40 -9.28
CA PRO A 176 2.56 -3.79 -8.44
C PRO A 176 2.40 -3.28 -7.03
N ASN A 177 2.91 -4.05 -6.09
CA ASN A 177 3.04 -3.71 -4.69
C ASN A 177 4.00 -4.71 -4.02
N ALA A 178 4.53 -4.35 -2.87
CA ALA A 178 5.25 -5.25 -1.97
C ALA A 178 5.20 -4.69 -0.57
N GLU A 179 5.22 -5.55 0.43
CA GLU A 179 5.52 -5.16 1.79
C GLU A 179 7.02 -5.25 2.03
N HIS A 180 7.58 -4.21 2.59
CA HIS A 180 9.00 -4.05 2.85
C HIS A 180 9.27 -4.03 4.34
N HIS A 181 10.37 -4.68 4.73
CA HIS A 181 10.78 -4.84 6.12
C HIS A 181 12.22 -4.43 6.35
N SER A 182 12.61 -4.44 7.63
CA SER A 182 13.99 -4.48 8.06
C SER A 182 14.79 -3.26 7.63
N PHE A 183 14.29 -2.12 8.05
CA PHE A 183 14.96 -0.85 7.83
C PHE A 183 15.93 -0.51 8.94
N ARG A 184 16.83 0.43 8.64
CA ARG A 184 17.69 1.09 9.61
C ARG A 184 17.21 2.50 9.86
N LEU A 185 17.45 2.97 11.08
CA LEU A 185 17.34 4.36 11.49
C LEU A 185 18.58 5.14 11.04
N GLU A 186 18.55 6.46 11.18
CA GLU A 186 19.64 7.38 10.84
C GLU A 186 20.96 7.03 11.54
N ASN A 187 20.90 6.48 12.75
CA ASN A 187 22.05 6.04 13.53
C ASN A 187 22.53 4.60 13.21
N GLY A 188 21.98 4.00 12.16
CA GLY A 188 22.31 2.65 11.72
C GLY A 188 21.69 1.52 12.56
N LYS A 189 20.93 1.83 13.62
CA LYS A 189 20.19 0.82 14.38
C LYS A 189 19.00 0.31 13.60
N TRP A 190 18.56 -0.90 13.89
CA TRP A 190 17.33 -1.44 13.31
C TRP A 190 16.09 -0.66 13.79
N ALA A 191 15.19 -0.42 12.87
CA ALA A 191 13.91 0.26 13.14
C ALA A 191 12.87 -0.65 13.82
N GLY A 192 13.24 -1.85 14.25
CA GLY A 192 12.31 -2.82 14.80
C GLY A 192 11.34 -3.35 13.75
N ASN A 193 10.07 -3.44 14.11
CA ASN A 193 9.01 -3.96 13.24
C ASN A 193 8.41 -2.89 12.30
N LEU A 194 9.21 -1.96 11.82
CA LEU A 194 8.76 -1.00 10.81
C LEU A 194 8.48 -1.74 9.49
N HIS A 195 7.25 -1.64 9.01
CA HIS A 195 6.82 -2.21 7.75
C HIS A 195 6.24 -1.12 6.85
N ILE A 196 6.41 -1.25 5.55
CA ILE A 196 6.02 -0.27 4.56
C ILE A 196 5.50 -0.99 3.32
N CYS A 197 4.34 -0.59 2.79
CA CYS A 197 3.88 -1.01 1.48
C CYS A 197 4.06 0.09 0.43
N SER A 198 4.10 -0.31 -0.83
CA SER A 198 4.35 0.63 -1.93
C SER A 198 3.43 0.34 -3.14
N PRO A 199 2.09 0.49 -2.99
CA PRO A 199 1.16 0.25 -4.08
C PRO A 199 1.48 1.12 -5.30
N GLY A 200 1.68 0.45 -6.43
CA GLY A 200 2.12 1.07 -7.68
C GLY A 200 3.62 0.98 -7.95
N SER A 201 4.44 0.53 -6.99
CA SER A 201 5.88 0.36 -7.19
C SER A 201 6.24 -1.05 -7.64
N THR A 202 7.10 -1.13 -8.64
CA THR A 202 7.72 -2.40 -9.09
C THR A 202 8.93 -2.80 -8.25
N PHE A 203 9.39 -1.92 -7.35
CA PHE A 203 10.47 -2.24 -6.43
C PHE A 203 9.98 -3.19 -5.35
N ALA A 204 10.76 -4.20 -5.05
CA ALA A 204 10.52 -5.13 -3.95
C ALA A 204 11.85 -5.46 -3.27
N SER A 205 11.98 -5.12 -1.99
CA SER A 205 13.16 -5.48 -1.18
C SER A 205 13.06 -6.90 -0.62
N GLY A 206 11.85 -7.37 -0.43
CA GLY A 206 11.49 -8.76 -0.20
C GLY A 206 12.19 -9.53 0.91
N THR A 207 12.19 -10.85 0.74
CA THR A 207 12.65 -11.83 1.73
C THR A 207 14.18 -11.87 1.85
N PHE A 208 14.90 -11.50 0.78
CA PHE A 208 16.36 -11.56 0.72
C PHE A 208 16.93 -10.21 0.33
N ASP A 209 17.40 -9.49 1.30
CA ASP A 209 18.14 -8.28 1.05
C ASP A 209 19.61 -8.60 0.77
N ALA A 210 20.03 -8.32 -0.43
CA ALA A 210 21.39 -8.51 -0.86
C ALA A 210 22.41 -7.63 -0.08
N HIS A 211 21.96 -6.52 0.51
CA HIS A 211 22.82 -5.65 1.33
C HIS A 211 23.03 -6.18 2.75
N ASN A 212 22.23 -7.14 3.20
CA ASN A 212 22.28 -7.72 4.55
C ASN A 212 22.64 -9.20 4.61
N LEU A 213 23.39 -9.69 3.66
CA LEU A 213 23.74 -11.11 3.53
C LEU A 213 24.40 -11.76 4.75
N SER A 214 24.95 -10.97 5.65
CA SER A 214 25.65 -11.47 6.86
C SER A 214 24.80 -11.45 8.12
N LYS A 215 23.57 -10.94 8.07
CA LYS A 215 22.73 -10.76 9.25
C LYS A 215 21.49 -11.62 9.18
N THR A 216 21.23 -12.32 10.26
CA THR A 216 19.95 -13.03 10.50
C THR A 216 19.11 -12.15 11.41
N PHE A 217 17.82 -12.06 11.09
CA PHE A 217 16.84 -11.48 11.99
C PHE A 217 16.45 -12.48 13.09
N SER A 218 15.71 -12.02 14.06
CA SER A 218 15.25 -12.84 15.19
C SER A 218 14.54 -14.14 14.78
N HIS A 219 14.02 -14.20 13.59
CA HIS A 219 13.34 -15.37 13.02
C HIS A 219 14.28 -16.32 12.25
N GLY A 220 15.57 -16.05 12.20
CA GLY A 220 16.57 -16.94 11.60
C GLY A 220 16.67 -16.91 10.09
N TYR A 221 16.06 -15.97 9.41
CA TYR A 221 16.19 -15.75 7.96
C TYR A 221 16.51 -14.30 7.63
N HIS A 222 17.07 -14.11 6.43
CA HIS A 222 17.39 -12.77 5.91
C HIS A 222 16.22 -12.30 5.04
N TYR A 223 15.67 -11.16 5.36
CA TYR A 223 14.70 -10.49 4.50
C TYR A 223 14.67 -8.99 4.77
N GLY A 224 14.12 -8.26 3.83
CA GLY A 224 13.92 -6.85 3.95
C GLY A 224 15.02 -6.00 3.33
N SER A 225 14.86 -4.69 3.44
CA SER A 225 15.69 -3.71 2.79
C SER A 225 17.12 -3.67 3.34
N GLY A 226 17.27 -3.75 4.66
CA GLY A 226 18.56 -3.58 5.34
C GLY A 226 19.15 -2.19 5.25
N GLU A 227 18.49 -1.30 4.53
CA GLU A 227 18.92 0.06 4.27
C GLU A 227 18.35 1.04 5.30
N PHE A 228 18.81 2.26 5.23
CA PHE A 228 18.15 3.39 5.86
C PHE A 228 16.72 3.52 5.29
N TRP A 229 15.73 3.70 6.15
CA TRP A 229 14.32 3.74 5.75
C TRP A 229 14.04 4.78 4.65
N GLY A 230 14.70 5.94 4.70
CA GLY A 230 14.53 6.98 3.68
C GLY A 230 15.05 6.55 2.31
N THR A 231 16.21 5.87 2.25
CA THR A 231 16.75 5.31 1.00
C THR A 231 15.80 4.25 0.41
N ALA A 232 15.23 3.41 1.27
CA ALA A 232 14.27 2.40 0.82
C ALA A 232 13.00 3.04 0.27
N ILE A 233 12.47 4.08 0.92
CA ILE A 233 11.34 4.86 0.42
C ILE A 233 11.68 5.50 -0.94
N ASP A 234 12.88 6.08 -1.10
CA ASP A 234 13.32 6.64 -2.39
C ASP A 234 13.27 5.58 -3.50
N ARG A 235 13.74 4.35 -3.23
CA ARG A 235 13.66 3.24 -4.19
C ARG A 235 12.23 2.82 -4.53
N MET A 236 11.35 2.79 -3.53
CA MET A 236 9.92 2.51 -3.78
C MET A 236 9.32 3.57 -4.70
N ILE A 237 9.66 4.84 -4.47
CA ILE A 237 9.19 5.96 -5.28
C ILE A 237 9.74 5.88 -6.70
N GLU A 238 11.02 5.55 -6.86
CA GLU A 238 11.65 5.35 -8.17
C GLU A 238 11.00 4.22 -8.96
N GLY A 239 10.55 3.18 -8.26
CA GLY A 239 9.85 2.04 -8.83
C GLY A 239 8.41 2.30 -9.23
N MET A 240 7.83 3.48 -8.96
CA MET A 240 6.43 3.76 -9.29
C MET A 240 6.14 3.62 -10.78
N LEU A 241 5.05 2.91 -11.09
CA LEU A 241 4.62 2.65 -12.45
C LEU A 241 4.19 3.94 -13.18
N TYR A 242 3.59 4.87 -12.43
CA TYR A 242 3.17 6.19 -12.92
C TYR A 242 3.73 7.29 -12.03
N GLU A 243 4.07 8.42 -12.62
CA GLU A 243 4.64 9.56 -11.91
C GLU A 243 3.63 10.18 -10.92
N ASP A 244 2.37 10.23 -11.31
CA ASP A 244 1.24 10.82 -10.57
C ASP A 244 0.35 9.78 -9.89
N GLY A 245 0.76 8.51 -9.84
CA GLY A 245 -0.04 7.42 -9.29
C GLY A 245 0.70 6.54 -8.29
N GLY A 246 -0.03 5.94 -7.36
CA GLY A 246 0.52 5.12 -6.30
C GLY A 246 1.28 5.92 -5.24
N GLY A 247 1.95 5.23 -4.35
CA GLY A 247 2.75 5.85 -3.29
C GLY A 247 3.17 4.84 -2.23
N VAL A 248 3.64 5.36 -1.11
CA VAL A 248 4.16 4.57 0.01
C VAL A 248 3.19 4.69 1.18
N THR A 249 2.92 3.59 1.87
CA THR A 249 2.06 3.53 3.06
C THR A 249 2.83 2.96 4.24
N ILE A 250 2.68 3.56 5.40
CA ILE A 250 3.29 3.08 6.65
C ILE A 250 2.33 2.10 7.30
N ASN A 251 2.76 0.86 7.47
CA ASN A 251 1.87 -0.22 7.89
C ASN A 251 1.64 -0.21 9.42
N HIS A 252 0.44 -0.57 9.81
CA HIS A 252 -0.04 -0.94 11.16
C HIS A 252 0.72 -0.30 12.35
N PRO A 253 0.83 1.03 12.45
CA PRO A 253 1.67 1.69 13.45
C PRO A 253 1.28 1.37 14.90
N SER A 254 0.02 1.03 15.16
CA SER A 254 -0.45 0.61 16.49
C SER A 254 0.13 -0.76 16.88
N TRP A 255 0.13 -1.73 15.97
CA TRP A 255 0.69 -3.06 16.20
C TRP A 255 2.21 -2.99 16.43
N THR A 256 2.93 -2.26 15.60
CA THR A 256 4.37 -2.10 15.71
C THR A 256 4.80 -1.19 16.85
N LYS A 257 3.86 -0.48 17.47
CA LYS A 257 4.14 0.59 18.44
C LYS A 257 5.12 1.60 17.87
N LEU A 258 4.88 1.98 16.61
CA LEU A 258 5.77 2.87 15.87
C LEU A 258 5.98 4.18 16.62
N ASP A 259 7.22 4.61 16.72
CA ASP A 259 7.55 5.92 17.27
C ASP A 259 6.88 7.02 16.43
N ARG A 260 6.15 7.91 17.08
CA ARG A 260 5.35 8.94 16.43
C ARG A 260 6.21 9.97 15.69
N GLU A 261 7.36 10.34 16.24
CA GLU A 261 8.27 11.27 15.60
C GLU A 261 8.94 10.64 14.37
N LEU A 262 9.27 9.34 14.44
CA LEU A 262 9.74 8.61 13.26
C LEU A 262 8.65 8.59 12.18
N MET A 263 7.41 8.32 12.54
CA MET A 263 6.29 8.35 11.60
C MET A 263 6.14 9.72 10.90
N LEU A 264 6.26 10.83 11.64
CA LEU A 264 6.23 12.16 11.04
C LEU A 264 7.41 12.40 10.11
N ARG A 265 8.63 11.98 10.50
CA ARG A 265 9.80 12.11 9.62
C ARG A 265 9.61 11.34 8.32
N MET A 266 8.98 10.16 8.39
CA MET A 266 8.67 9.38 7.18
C MET A 266 7.63 10.08 6.30
N LEU A 267 6.57 10.62 6.90
CA LEU A 267 5.57 11.42 6.19
C LEU A 267 6.18 12.67 5.54
N ASP A 268 7.12 13.32 6.20
CA ASP A 268 7.78 14.53 5.72
C ASP A 268 8.90 14.25 4.70
N HIS A 269 9.35 12.99 4.58
CA HIS A 269 10.45 12.62 3.70
C HIS A 269 10.15 12.89 2.22
N ASP A 270 8.93 12.56 1.79
CA ASP A 270 8.45 12.82 0.43
C ASP A 270 6.90 12.88 0.41
N PRO A 271 6.29 13.78 -0.38
CA PRO A 271 4.83 13.84 -0.52
C PRO A 271 4.17 12.53 -1.01
N ARG A 272 4.94 11.63 -1.61
CA ARG A 272 4.49 10.31 -2.07
C ARG A 272 4.46 9.25 -0.97
N VAL A 273 4.91 9.57 0.25
CA VAL A 273 4.54 8.83 1.47
C VAL A 273 3.14 9.28 1.84
N LEU A 274 2.12 8.52 1.45
CA LEU A 274 0.74 8.99 1.41
C LEU A 274 0.09 9.05 2.79
N GLY A 275 0.41 8.10 3.67
CA GLY A 275 -0.25 7.99 4.96
C GLY A 275 0.05 6.69 5.68
N ILE A 276 -0.87 6.31 6.56
CA ILE A 276 -0.71 5.16 7.47
C ILE A 276 -1.88 4.17 7.34
N GLU A 277 -1.66 2.94 7.71
CA GLU A 277 -2.74 1.99 7.93
C GLU A 277 -3.47 2.32 9.23
N VAL A 278 -4.79 2.43 9.13
CA VAL A 278 -5.68 2.80 10.23
C VAL A 278 -6.38 1.57 10.81
N ILE A 279 -6.86 0.70 9.95
CA ILE A 279 -7.51 -0.56 10.34
C ILE A 279 -6.83 -1.69 9.57
N GLU A 280 -6.50 -2.75 10.29
CA GLU A 280 -6.02 -4.00 9.75
C GLU A 280 -6.84 -5.19 10.27
N ASP A 281 -6.57 -6.37 9.77
CA ASP A 281 -7.36 -7.59 10.01
C ASP A 281 -7.33 -8.13 11.44
N SER A 282 -6.25 -7.89 12.15
CA SER A 282 -6.06 -8.37 13.54
C SER A 282 -6.82 -7.57 14.57
N GLY A 283 -7.62 -6.58 14.12
CA GLY A 283 -8.40 -5.70 14.98
C GLY A 283 -7.58 -4.56 15.61
N TYR A 284 -6.34 -4.38 15.20
CA TYR A 284 -5.57 -3.21 15.57
C TYR A 284 -6.16 -1.96 14.92
N ASN A 285 -6.40 -0.96 15.73
CA ASN A 285 -6.93 0.32 15.31
C ASN A 285 -5.88 1.40 15.58
N SER A 286 -5.46 2.07 14.52
CA SER A 286 -4.48 3.15 14.55
C SER A 286 -5.11 4.54 14.35
N GLU A 287 -6.42 4.69 14.58
CA GLU A 287 -7.08 6.00 14.46
C GLU A 287 -6.43 7.07 15.35
N ASN A 288 -5.90 6.68 16.52
CA ASN A 288 -5.19 7.59 17.41
C ASN A 288 -3.84 8.09 16.83
N TYR A 289 -3.16 7.29 16.00
CA TYR A 289 -1.98 7.71 15.26
C TYR A 289 -2.38 8.64 14.12
N TRP A 290 -3.47 8.30 13.43
CA TRP A 290 -4.00 9.09 12.33
C TRP A 290 -4.43 10.48 12.77
N ASP A 291 -5.31 10.57 13.76
CA ASP A 291 -5.79 11.84 14.30
C ASP A 291 -4.66 12.68 14.90
N TRP A 292 -3.67 12.01 15.51
CA TRP A 292 -2.49 12.72 16.02
C TRP A 292 -1.66 13.32 14.85
N ALA A 293 -1.37 12.56 13.80
CA ALA A 293 -0.64 13.07 12.64
C ALA A 293 -1.37 14.24 11.97
N LEU A 294 -2.69 14.12 11.78
CA LEU A 294 -3.53 15.18 11.23
C LEU A 294 -3.54 16.42 12.11
N SER A 295 -3.55 16.26 13.43
CA SER A 295 -3.54 17.36 14.40
C SER A 295 -2.23 18.14 14.39
N THR A 296 -1.16 17.62 13.80
CA THR A 296 0.09 18.38 13.54
C THR A 296 -0.01 19.29 12.31
N GLY A 297 -1.13 19.27 11.59
CA GLY A 297 -1.33 20.06 10.35
C GLY A 297 -0.85 19.34 9.08
N ARG A 298 -0.42 18.07 9.18
CA ARG A 298 0.01 17.28 8.04
C ARG A 298 -1.14 16.55 7.40
N GLN A 299 -1.26 16.61 6.06
CA GLN A 299 -2.12 15.68 5.34
C GLN A 299 -1.55 14.27 5.45
N CYS A 300 -2.39 13.35 5.90
CA CYS A 300 -2.07 11.95 6.08
C CYS A 300 -3.30 11.12 5.71
N PHE A 301 -3.24 10.34 4.62
CA PHE A 301 -4.35 9.49 4.24
C PHE A 301 -4.41 8.24 5.12
N GLY A 302 -5.63 7.78 5.38
CA GLY A 302 -5.88 6.54 6.12
C GLY A 302 -6.11 5.37 5.18
N PHE A 303 -5.39 4.28 5.39
CA PHE A 303 -5.52 3.04 4.63
C PHE A 303 -6.17 1.95 5.48
N PHE A 304 -6.99 1.13 4.84
CA PHE A 304 -7.80 0.10 5.47
C PHE A 304 -7.51 -1.21 4.73
N VAL A 305 -7.03 -2.22 5.46
CA VAL A 305 -6.36 -3.36 4.83
C VAL A 305 -6.69 -4.69 5.52
N PRO A 306 -6.68 -5.81 4.80
CA PRO A 306 -6.83 -7.14 5.38
C PRO A 306 -5.51 -7.73 5.88
N ASP A 307 -4.34 -7.15 5.52
CA ASP A 307 -3.01 -7.70 5.78
C ASP A 307 -2.95 -9.21 5.47
N TRP A 308 -2.88 -10.08 6.50
CA TRP A 308 -2.77 -11.53 6.37
C TRP A 308 -4.09 -12.27 6.22
N HIS A 309 -5.20 -11.70 6.67
CA HIS A 309 -6.43 -12.46 6.94
C HIS A 309 -7.62 -11.99 6.10
N VAL A 310 -7.49 -12.08 4.78
CA VAL A 310 -8.61 -11.77 3.86
C VAL A 310 -9.87 -12.62 4.13
N GLU A 311 -9.72 -13.77 4.78
CA GLU A 311 -10.83 -14.64 5.19
C GLU A 311 -11.57 -14.16 6.44
N ASN A 312 -11.00 -13.26 7.22
CA ASN A 312 -11.63 -12.75 8.42
C ASN A 312 -12.96 -12.04 8.10
N LYS A 313 -13.87 -12.10 9.06
CA LYS A 313 -15.16 -11.39 8.95
C LYS A 313 -14.99 -9.88 9.13
N VAL A 314 -13.97 -9.47 9.87
CA VAL A 314 -13.66 -8.07 10.17
C VAL A 314 -12.30 -7.76 9.56
N PHE A 315 -12.26 -6.92 8.56
CA PHE A 315 -11.04 -6.45 7.91
C PHE A 315 -11.28 -5.11 7.22
N GLY A 316 -10.19 -4.40 6.97
CA GLY A 316 -10.22 -3.14 6.24
C GLY A 316 -10.22 -3.34 4.73
N VAL A 317 -10.87 -2.43 4.01
CA VAL A 317 -10.87 -2.35 2.54
C VAL A 317 -10.74 -0.90 2.12
N ASN A 318 -9.96 -0.63 1.10
CA ASN A 318 -9.96 0.67 0.42
C ASN A 318 -10.93 0.62 -0.77
N VAL A 319 -11.79 1.62 -0.89
CA VAL A 319 -12.72 1.78 -2.01
C VAL A 319 -12.30 3.02 -2.80
N LEU A 320 -11.66 2.80 -3.94
CA LEU A 320 -11.21 3.88 -4.82
C LEU A 320 -12.40 4.48 -5.56
N CYS A 321 -12.43 5.81 -5.63
CA CYS A 321 -13.42 6.60 -6.35
C CYS A 321 -12.79 7.10 -7.66
N VAL A 322 -13.05 6.42 -8.77
CA VAL A 322 -12.47 6.72 -10.07
C VAL A 322 -13.53 7.09 -11.09
N GLN A 323 -13.16 7.89 -12.11
CA GLN A 323 -14.07 8.19 -13.23
C GLN A 323 -14.00 7.11 -14.32
N GLU A 324 -12.87 6.39 -14.36
CA GLU A 324 -12.62 5.30 -15.27
C GLU A 324 -11.87 4.18 -14.55
N LYS A 325 -12.27 2.92 -14.76
CA LYS A 325 -11.62 1.76 -14.16
C LYS A 325 -10.38 1.35 -14.94
N THR A 326 -9.26 2.04 -14.71
CA THR A 326 -7.93 1.70 -15.23
C THR A 326 -6.92 1.60 -14.10
N VAL A 327 -5.79 0.92 -14.32
CA VAL A 327 -4.71 0.83 -13.33
C VAL A 327 -4.18 2.22 -12.97
N HIS A 328 -3.99 3.08 -13.97
CA HIS A 328 -3.53 4.45 -13.75
C HIS A 328 -4.52 5.25 -12.89
N ALA A 329 -5.80 5.26 -13.26
CA ALA A 329 -6.83 5.99 -12.50
C ALA A 329 -6.96 5.48 -11.06
N CYS A 330 -6.84 4.17 -10.84
CA CYS A 330 -6.87 3.57 -9.52
C CYS A 330 -5.65 4.00 -8.66
N LEU A 331 -4.45 3.94 -9.22
CA LEU A 331 -3.23 4.37 -8.52
C LEU A 331 -3.21 5.89 -8.30
N LYS A 332 -3.75 6.66 -9.25
CA LYS A 332 -3.94 8.10 -9.08
C LYS A 332 -4.94 8.43 -7.98
N ALA A 333 -6.01 7.65 -7.85
CA ALA A 333 -6.97 7.82 -6.75
C ALA A 333 -6.29 7.66 -5.37
N TYR A 334 -5.34 6.73 -5.22
CA TYR A 334 -4.52 6.66 -4.01
C TYR A 334 -3.71 7.94 -3.80
N ARG A 335 -3.00 8.41 -4.85
CA ARG A 335 -2.17 9.62 -4.79
C ARG A 335 -2.97 10.87 -4.40
N ASP A 336 -4.17 11.01 -4.95
CA ASP A 336 -5.03 12.17 -4.75
C ASP A 336 -5.88 12.08 -3.48
N GLY A 337 -5.91 10.93 -2.79
CA GLY A 337 -6.80 10.68 -1.66
C GLY A 337 -8.27 10.47 -2.08
N ASN A 338 -8.51 10.16 -3.34
CA ASN A 338 -9.85 9.92 -3.89
C ASN A 338 -10.32 8.48 -3.59
N PHE A 339 -10.33 8.13 -2.33
CA PHE A 339 -10.79 6.83 -1.85
C PHE A 339 -11.31 6.95 -0.42
N TYR A 340 -12.10 6.00 -0.01
CA TYR A 340 -12.54 5.88 1.38
C TYR A 340 -12.25 4.49 1.92
N GLY A 341 -12.18 4.36 3.24
CA GLY A 341 -12.04 3.08 3.92
C GLY A 341 -13.38 2.48 4.24
N ALA A 342 -13.46 1.15 4.21
CA ALA A 342 -14.58 0.41 4.75
C ALA A 342 -14.08 -0.66 5.71
N LEU A 343 -14.60 -0.67 6.93
CA LEU A 343 -14.43 -1.77 7.86
C LEU A 343 -15.53 -2.79 7.57
N ASN A 344 -15.16 -4.03 7.44
CA ASN A 344 -15.95 -5.19 7.00
C ASN A 344 -16.20 -5.26 5.49
N GLY A 345 -16.27 -4.14 4.76
CA GLY A 345 -16.30 -4.09 3.30
C GLY A 345 -17.38 -4.96 2.63
N LEU A 346 -18.55 -5.10 3.27
CA LEU A 346 -19.61 -6.04 2.87
C LEU A 346 -20.54 -5.49 1.80
N ASP A 347 -20.33 -4.23 1.36
CA ASP A 347 -21.21 -3.49 0.43
C ASP A 347 -22.62 -3.19 0.99
N GLU A 348 -22.78 -3.27 2.30
CA GLU A 348 -24.04 -2.95 2.94
C GLU A 348 -24.28 -1.44 3.02
N LEU A 349 -23.20 -0.66 2.96
CA LEU A 349 -23.21 0.80 2.98
C LEU A 349 -22.15 1.34 2.01
N ALA A 350 -22.44 2.43 1.32
CA ALA A 350 -21.48 3.07 0.45
C ALA A 350 -21.67 4.60 0.42
N PHE A 351 -20.56 5.36 0.44
CA PHE A 351 -20.65 6.78 0.17
C PHE A 351 -21.11 7.05 -1.27
N THR A 352 -22.10 7.92 -1.42
CA THR A 352 -22.57 8.44 -2.71
C THR A 352 -22.03 9.84 -2.99
N ARG A 353 -21.55 10.52 -1.96
CA ARG A 353 -20.90 11.83 -2.05
C ARG A 353 -20.01 12.06 -0.84
N ILE A 354 -18.84 12.64 -1.07
CA ILE A 354 -17.99 13.24 -0.06
C ILE A 354 -17.41 14.51 -0.67
N ALA A 355 -17.54 15.65 0.01
CA ALA A 355 -17.08 16.92 -0.51
C ALA A 355 -16.70 17.91 0.58
N PHE A 356 -15.80 18.82 0.25
CA PHE A 356 -15.47 20.00 1.03
C PHE A 356 -15.26 21.19 0.10
N ASP A 357 -16.08 22.21 0.24
CA ASP A 357 -16.04 23.41 -0.60
C ASP A 357 -15.10 24.52 -0.07
N GLY A 358 -14.31 24.22 0.95
CA GLY A 358 -13.46 25.17 1.68
C GLY A 358 -14.15 25.76 2.92
N LYS A 359 -15.43 25.45 3.14
CA LYS A 359 -16.20 25.91 4.29
C LYS A 359 -17.08 24.82 4.89
N THR A 360 -17.72 24.01 4.06
CA THR A 360 -18.68 22.99 4.47
C THR A 360 -18.22 21.61 4.05
N VAL A 361 -18.14 20.70 5.02
CA VAL A 361 -17.96 19.27 4.80
C VAL A 361 -19.32 18.62 4.59
N VAL A 362 -19.46 17.84 3.52
CA VAL A 362 -20.68 17.09 3.21
C VAL A 362 -20.31 15.64 2.96
N ALA A 363 -21.11 14.71 3.48
CA ALA A 363 -21.05 13.30 3.09
C ALA A 363 -22.45 12.71 3.03
N ALA A 364 -22.69 11.88 2.01
CA ALA A 364 -23.93 11.16 1.82
C ALA A 364 -23.68 9.68 1.54
N THR A 365 -24.62 8.84 1.95
CA THR A 365 -24.61 7.38 1.75
C THR A 365 -25.83 6.91 0.97
N ASP A 366 -25.74 5.74 0.37
CA ASP A 366 -26.83 5.09 -0.38
C ASP A 366 -27.98 4.62 0.51
N LYS A 367 -27.71 4.38 1.78
CA LYS A 367 -28.69 3.97 2.80
C LYS A 367 -28.54 4.86 4.05
N PRO A 368 -29.54 4.90 4.94
CA PRO A 368 -29.41 5.61 6.21
C PRO A 368 -28.23 5.12 7.02
N ALA A 369 -27.47 6.06 7.60
CA ALA A 369 -26.30 5.80 8.42
C ALA A 369 -26.32 6.70 9.66
N ARG A 370 -25.55 6.34 10.68
CA ARG A 370 -25.15 7.25 11.73
C ARG A 370 -23.81 7.86 11.37
N PHE A 371 -23.80 9.15 11.10
CA PHE A 371 -22.61 9.90 10.75
C PHE A 371 -21.96 10.54 11.96
N GLU A 372 -20.64 10.59 11.95
CA GLU A 372 -19.82 11.41 12.84
C GLU A 372 -18.88 12.26 12.00
N ILE A 373 -18.82 13.56 12.27
CA ILE A 373 -17.78 14.45 11.76
C ILE A 373 -16.75 14.64 12.87
N ILE A 374 -15.52 14.25 12.56
CA ILE A 374 -14.40 14.19 13.50
C ILE A 374 -13.35 15.20 13.09
N THR A 375 -12.86 15.97 14.05
CA THR A 375 -11.81 16.98 13.91
C THR A 375 -10.74 16.76 14.97
N ALA A 376 -9.72 17.60 15.02
CA ALA A 376 -8.75 17.61 16.12
C ALA A 376 -9.38 17.82 17.52
N ARG A 377 -10.63 18.29 17.56
CA ARG A 377 -11.42 18.45 18.80
C ARG A 377 -12.31 17.25 19.14
N GLY A 378 -12.18 16.15 18.40
CA GLY A 378 -13.06 14.99 18.52
C GLY A 378 -14.30 15.10 17.63
N VAL A 379 -15.38 14.40 18.01
CA VAL A 379 -16.66 14.43 17.28
C VAL A 379 -17.33 15.79 17.48
N VAL A 380 -17.54 16.54 16.41
CA VAL A 380 -18.16 17.87 16.42
C VAL A 380 -19.61 17.85 15.93
N LYS A 381 -20.00 16.80 15.23
CA LYS A 381 -21.37 16.57 14.76
C LYS A 381 -21.69 15.09 14.68
N GLU A 382 -22.86 14.72 15.15
CA GLU A 382 -23.46 13.40 14.96
C GLU A 382 -24.87 13.56 14.36
N VAL A 383 -25.21 12.74 13.35
CA VAL A 383 -26.51 12.76 12.67
C VAL A 383 -26.88 11.36 12.21
N LYS A 384 -28.17 11.02 12.27
CA LYS A 384 -28.72 9.83 11.61
C LYS A 384 -29.51 10.26 10.37
N GLY A 385 -29.26 9.61 9.25
CA GLY A 385 -29.91 9.91 7.97
C GLY A 385 -29.07 9.45 6.78
N ASN A 386 -29.37 9.94 5.60
CA ASN A 386 -28.64 9.62 4.38
C ASN A 386 -27.52 10.63 4.07
N GLU A 387 -27.53 11.77 4.78
CA GLU A 387 -26.54 12.84 4.55
C GLU A 387 -26.19 13.53 5.86
N VAL A 388 -24.96 14.02 5.94
CA VAL A 388 -24.47 14.95 6.96
C VAL A 388 -23.79 16.14 6.28
N SER A 389 -24.01 17.33 6.84
CA SER A 389 -23.24 18.51 6.48
C SER A 389 -22.79 19.24 7.74
N TRP A 390 -21.62 19.84 7.70
CA TRP A 390 -21.08 20.63 8.80
C TRP A 390 -20.27 21.80 8.24
N THR A 391 -20.65 22.98 8.63
CA THR A 391 -19.97 24.23 8.23
C THR A 391 -18.98 24.62 9.31
N VAL A 392 -17.73 24.82 8.93
CA VAL A 392 -16.67 25.26 9.84
C VAL A 392 -16.90 26.73 10.19
N GLU A 393 -17.04 27.02 11.48
CA GLU A 393 -17.18 28.40 11.96
C GLU A 393 -15.88 29.19 11.77
N LYS A 394 -15.99 30.50 11.45
CA LYS A 394 -14.81 31.34 11.18
C LYS A 394 -13.78 31.34 12.30
N GLU A 395 -14.23 31.32 13.54
CA GLU A 395 -13.36 31.34 14.72
C GLU A 395 -12.58 30.01 14.87
N ALA A 396 -13.05 28.94 14.26
CA ALA A 396 -12.41 27.63 14.28
C ALA A 396 -11.14 27.55 13.40
N TYR A 397 -10.84 28.55 12.58
CA TYR A 397 -9.65 28.59 11.71
C TYR A 397 -8.42 29.24 12.36
N TRP A 398 -8.53 29.76 13.58
CA TRP A 398 -7.42 30.41 14.25
C TRP A 398 -6.40 29.42 14.84
N GLN A 399 -5.13 29.86 14.91
CA GLN A 399 -4.01 29.03 15.32
C GLN A 399 -3.90 28.93 16.84
N GLY A 400 -3.90 27.71 17.39
CA GLY A 400 -3.67 27.43 18.79
C GLY A 400 -4.30 26.13 19.25
N PRO A 401 -4.01 25.65 20.46
CA PRO A 401 -4.66 24.47 21.01
C PRO A 401 -6.17 24.68 21.05
N GLY A 402 -6.90 23.78 20.40
CA GLY A 402 -8.37 23.81 20.35
C GLY A 402 -8.99 24.08 18.97
N TYR A 403 -8.19 24.13 17.89
CA TYR A 403 -8.72 24.36 16.54
C TYR A 403 -9.06 23.07 15.79
N HIS A 404 -10.01 23.20 14.84
CA HIS A 404 -10.35 22.16 13.88
C HIS A 404 -9.31 22.17 12.75
N ILE A 405 -8.23 21.46 12.88
CA ILE A 405 -7.14 21.45 11.89
C ILE A 405 -7.53 20.65 10.67
N PHE A 406 -8.28 19.58 10.86
CA PHE A 406 -8.81 18.69 9.84
C PHE A 406 -10.27 18.34 10.11
N ALA A 407 -10.94 17.78 9.10
CA ALA A 407 -12.23 17.12 9.27
C ALA A 407 -12.25 15.81 8.49
N ARG A 408 -12.77 14.76 9.08
CA ARG A 408 -13.07 13.47 8.45
C ARG A 408 -14.43 12.97 8.87
N VAL A 409 -15.04 12.12 8.05
CA VAL A 409 -16.37 11.58 8.29
C VAL A 409 -16.29 10.09 8.54
N LYS A 410 -17.00 9.62 9.58
CA LYS A 410 -17.34 8.21 9.75
C LYS A 410 -18.82 8.03 9.51
N ALA A 411 -19.20 6.95 8.85
CA ALA A 411 -20.59 6.56 8.67
C ALA A 411 -20.76 5.10 9.09
N TYR A 412 -21.66 4.87 10.02
CA TYR A 412 -21.94 3.56 10.58
C TYR A 412 -23.26 3.03 10.02
N ALA A 413 -23.25 1.82 9.52
CA ALA A 413 -24.48 1.14 9.13
C ALA A 413 -25.43 1.02 10.33
N VAL A 414 -26.72 1.21 10.08
CA VAL A 414 -27.78 1.14 11.12
C VAL A 414 -28.64 -0.11 11.00
N ASP A 415 -28.35 -0.96 10.03
CA ASP A 415 -29.04 -2.21 9.75
C ASP A 415 -28.51 -3.41 10.55
N GLY A 416 -27.49 -3.21 11.39
CA GLY A 416 -26.85 -4.25 12.20
C GLY A 416 -25.66 -4.94 11.51
N SER A 417 -25.29 -4.56 10.27
CA SER A 417 -24.17 -5.16 9.53
C SER A 417 -22.80 -4.91 10.14
N LYS A 418 -22.67 -3.93 11.03
CA LYS A 418 -21.41 -3.46 11.63
C LYS A 418 -20.43 -2.85 10.61
N GLU A 419 -20.88 -2.55 9.40
CA GLU A 419 -20.05 -1.85 8.44
C GLU A 419 -19.82 -0.40 8.87
N VAL A 420 -18.58 0.08 8.72
CA VAL A 420 -18.19 1.45 9.02
C VAL A 420 -17.39 1.99 7.86
N LEU A 421 -17.79 3.14 7.36
CA LEU A 421 -17.06 3.86 6.32
C LEU A 421 -16.25 5.02 6.92
N PHE A 422 -15.10 5.29 6.33
CA PHE A 422 -14.17 6.35 6.76
C PHE A 422 -13.77 7.19 5.55
N SER A 423 -14.13 8.47 5.53
CA SER A 423 -13.62 9.36 4.49
C SER A 423 -12.12 9.64 4.69
N GLN A 424 -11.43 10.05 3.63
CA GLN A 424 -10.13 10.71 3.78
C GLN A 424 -10.32 12.09 4.42
N PRO A 425 -9.30 12.59 5.14
CA PRO A 425 -9.41 13.85 5.86
C PRO A 425 -9.24 15.04 4.91
N PHE A 426 -10.04 16.06 5.14
CA PHE A 426 -9.84 17.39 4.58
C PHE A 426 -8.99 18.22 5.54
N MET A 427 -7.94 18.84 5.05
CA MET A 427 -7.22 19.87 5.80
C MET A 427 -8.02 21.17 5.70
N LEU A 428 -8.47 21.69 6.82
CA LEU A 428 -9.38 22.85 6.85
C LEU A 428 -8.67 24.16 6.57
N LYS A 429 -7.35 24.18 6.75
CA LYS A 429 -6.49 25.30 6.38
C LYS A 429 -5.40 24.76 5.47
N SER A 430 -5.43 25.14 4.21
CA SER A 430 -4.39 24.89 3.22
C SER A 430 -3.94 26.21 2.61
#